data_b174db32fa7402e4beacb244e6f6fb5b
#
_entry.id   b174db32fa7402e4beacb244e6f6fb5b
#
_cell.length_a   1.000
_cell.length_b   1.000
_cell.length_c   1.000
_cell.angle_alpha   90.00
_cell.angle_beta   90.00
_cell.angle_gamma   90.00
#
_symmetry.space_group_name_H-M   'P 1'
#
loop_
_entity.id
_entity.type
_entity.pdbx_description
1 polymer ?
#
loop_
_entity_poly.entity_id
_entity_poly.type
_entity_poly.pdbx_seq_one_letter_code
_entity_poly.pdbx_strand_id
1 'polypeptide(L)'
;MKFTPYWLDTSPQGPDRSATELGGHVDVAVVGAGLTGLSAALHLARKGAQVAVLERDTVAFGASGRNGGMATTGLSIGFRDAIARYGFPTASALFLAYNDAIDSVEKLVGDEGIDCDFARTGKMTLAAKPGHYDGLRKSHEVLAERLGYETHMVPKREIRSEIASDRYHGAMVDPKGAGLHVGKFTRGLGEAAARQGAVIHEKAPVEQVRRLGGTKHELATARGTLTADQVLLATSGYTSRPFRWQQVRIAPVGSFIIVTEPLGKEVCDQLMPNRRMASDSKNLLYYFRITPDQRLLFGGRARFAMSNPQSDEKSGRILQKAMVSVFPQLAAARVDYCWGGLVDMSMDRMVHAGEQDGLFYSLGYSGHGVQMATHMGKQMAEYMNGAEDANPWRDLAFKRIPGHFGPPWFLPFAGAYYKALDVVK
;
A
#
# COMPACT_ATOMS: atom_id res chain seq x y z
N MET A 1 -4.20 -1.01 -24.95
CA MET A 1 -4.03 -0.69 -23.50
C MET A 1 -5.34 -1.03 -22.82
N LYS A 2 -5.31 -1.94 -21.81
CA LYS A 2 -6.45 -2.28 -20.94
C LYS A 2 -6.46 -1.32 -19.73
N PHE A 3 -7.64 -0.91 -19.28
CA PHE A 3 -7.82 -0.04 -18.08
C PHE A 3 -8.21 -0.84 -16.82
N THR A 4 -8.07 -2.16 -16.88
CA THR A 4 -8.18 -3.06 -15.73
C THR A 4 -6.82 -3.20 -15.05
N PRO A 5 -6.74 -3.26 -13.71
CA PRO A 5 -5.48 -3.53 -13.03
C PRO A 5 -4.88 -4.86 -13.49
N TYR A 6 -3.62 -4.83 -13.92
CA TYR A 6 -2.88 -6.02 -14.33
C TYR A 6 -2.97 -7.17 -13.31
N TRP A 7 -2.83 -6.83 -12.03
CA TRP A 7 -2.89 -7.81 -10.94
C TRP A 7 -4.22 -8.54 -10.84
N LEU A 8 -5.33 -7.86 -11.11
CA LEU A 8 -6.67 -8.46 -11.06
C LEU A 8 -7.02 -9.23 -12.34
N ASP A 9 -6.47 -8.79 -13.48
CA ASP A 9 -6.66 -9.46 -14.79
C ASP A 9 -5.87 -10.77 -14.89
N THR A 10 -4.73 -10.87 -14.17
CA THR A 10 -3.80 -12.01 -14.25
C THR A 10 -3.81 -12.93 -13.02
N SER A 11 -4.62 -12.63 -12.00
CA SER A 11 -4.81 -13.51 -10.84
C SER A 11 -6.07 -14.37 -10.99
N PRO A 12 -6.07 -15.62 -10.46
CA PRO A 12 -7.27 -16.45 -10.44
C PRO A 12 -8.46 -15.72 -9.82
N GLN A 13 -9.64 -15.87 -10.42
CA GLN A 13 -10.86 -15.32 -9.83
C GLN A 13 -11.25 -16.16 -8.60
N GLY A 14 -11.60 -15.48 -7.51
CA GLY A 14 -12.19 -16.13 -6.34
C GLY A 14 -13.67 -16.49 -6.58
N PRO A 15 -14.30 -17.22 -5.66
CA PRO A 15 -15.74 -17.49 -5.71
C PRO A 15 -16.53 -16.17 -5.61
N ASP A 16 -17.70 -16.16 -6.23
CA ASP A 16 -18.65 -15.04 -6.09
C ASP A 16 -19.26 -15.05 -4.68
N ARG A 17 -19.04 -13.98 -3.93
CA ARG A 17 -19.53 -13.78 -2.57
C ARG A 17 -20.62 -12.71 -2.50
N SER A 18 -21.15 -12.30 -3.65
CA SER A 18 -22.17 -11.25 -3.72
C SER A 18 -23.56 -11.71 -3.23
N ALA A 19 -23.82 -13.01 -3.23
CA ALA A 19 -25.07 -13.61 -2.76
C ALA A 19 -25.00 -14.22 -1.35
N THR A 20 -23.85 -14.08 -0.63
CA THR A 20 -23.71 -14.60 0.74
C THR A 20 -24.75 -13.94 1.66
N GLU A 21 -25.52 -14.72 2.41
CA GLU A 21 -26.53 -14.18 3.35
C GLU A 21 -25.90 -13.18 4.32
N LEU A 22 -26.50 -12.01 4.48
CA LEU A 22 -25.99 -10.94 5.32
C LEU A 22 -27.05 -10.52 6.33
N GLY A 23 -26.74 -10.74 7.62
CA GLY A 23 -27.64 -10.38 8.73
C GLY A 23 -27.20 -11.03 10.04
N GLY A 24 -28.00 -10.83 11.08
CA GLY A 24 -27.77 -11.41 12.39
C GLY A 24 -26.72 -10.69 13.22
N HIS A 25 -25.95 -11.48 13.99
CA HIS A 25 -24.94 -11.01 14.92
C HIS A 25 -23.61 -11.74 14.69
N VAL A 26 -22.50 -11.01 14.84
CA VAL A 26 -21.12 -11.56 14.83
C VAL A 26 -20.29 -10.93 15.93
N ASP A 27 -19.19 -11.59 16.31
CA ASP A 27 -18.25 -11.01 17.27
C ASP A 27 -17.53 -9.80 16.65
N VAL A 28 -17.07 -9.93 15.39
CA VAL A 28 -16.34 -8.86 14.72
C VAL A 28 -16.83 -8.64 13.29
N ALA A 29 -17.17 -7.40 12.96
CA ALA A 29 -17.37 -6.96 11.59
C ALA A 29 -16.12 -6.20 11.09
N VAL A 30 -15.60 -6.58 9.92
CA VAL A 30 -14.49 -5.91 9.25
C VAL A 30 -15.00 -5.19 8.01
N VAL A 31 -14.78 -3.88 7.90
CA VAL A 31 -15.21 -3.08 6.76
C VAL A 31 -14.05 -2.90 5.78
N GLY A 32 -14.13 -3.59 4.65
CA GLY A 32 -13.15 -3.60 3.56
C GLY A 32 -12.38 -4.93 3.45
N ALA A 33 -12.44 -5.56 2.27
CA ALA A 33 -11.72 -6.79 1.93
C ALA A 33 -10.40 -6.50 1.18
N GLY A 34 -9.62 -5.56 1.70
CA GLY A 34 -8.23 -5.32 1.33
C GLY A 34 -7.26 -6.08 2.25
N LEU A 35 -5.95 -5.82 2.10
CA LEU A 35 -4.90 -6.49 2.88
C LEU A 35 -5.11 -6.37 4.40
N THR A 36 -5.46 -5.17 4.91
CA THR A 36 -5.71 -4.98 6.34
C THR A 36 -6.88 -5.81 6.83
N GLY A 37 -8.03 -5.68 6.15
CA GLY A 37 -9.25 -6.34 6.59
C GLY A 37 -9.17 -7.86 6.51
N LEU A 38 -8.61 -8.40 5.42
CA LEU A 38 -8.47 -9.84 5.25
C LEU A 38 -7.44 -10.44 6.20
N SER A 39 -6.32 -9.74 6.46
CA SER A 39 -5.34 -10.17 7.47
C SER A 39 -5.96 -10.16 8.87
N ALA A 40 -6.71 -9.11 9.24
CA ALA A 40 -7.42 -9.06 10.51
C ALA A 40 -8.45 -10.20 10.63
N ALA A 41 -9.28 -10.38 9.60
CA ALA A 41 -10.30 -11.43 9.57
C ALA A 41 -9.69 -12.84 9.75
N LEU A 42 -8.58 -13.12 9.06
CA LEU A 42 -7.85 -14.38 9.22
C LEU A 42 -7.40 -14.60 10.67
N HIS A 43 -6.75 -13.61 11.28
CA HIS A 43 -6.20 -13.76 12.63
C HIS A 43 -7.29 -13.79 13.72
N LEU A 44 -8.38 -13.04 13.54
CA LEU A 44 -9.54 -13.08 14.44
C LEU A 44 -10.27 -14.43 14.35
N ALA A 45 -10.53 -14.93 13.13
CA ALA A 45 -11.17 -16.23 12.94
C ALA A 45 -10.32 -17.38 13.49
N ARG A 46 -8.98 -17.34 13.34
CA ARG A 46 -8.05 -18.31 13.98
C ARG A 46 -8.15 -18.33 15.51
N LYS A 47 -8.58 -17.23 16.12
CA LYS A 47 -8.82 -17.13 17.57
C LYS A 47 -10.24 -17.56 17.98
N GLY A 48 -11.05 -18.01 17.02
CA GLY A 48 -12.41 -18.50 17.23
C GLY A 48 -13.51 -17.46 17.15
N ALA A 49 -13.18 -16.20 16.77
CA ALA A 49 -14.21 -15.16 16.59
C ALA A 49 -15.07 -15.45 15.35
N GLN A 50 -16.38 -15.20 15.46
CA GLN A 50 -17.29 -15.13 14.31
C GLN A 50 -17.05 -13.80 13.59
N VAL A 51 -16.48 -13.87 12.37
CA VAL A 51 -16.05 -12.69 11.62
C VAL A 51 -16.84 -12.53 10.34
N ALA A 52 -17.42 -11.34 10.13
CA ALA A 52 -18.01 -10.93 8.84
C ALA A 52 -17.15 -9.82 8.21
N VAL A 53 -16.78 -9.99 6.95
CA VAL A 53 -16.08 -8.96 6.16
C VAL A 53 -17.05 -8.34 5.18
N LEU A 54 -17.27 -7.02 5.26
CA LEU A 54 -18.18 -6.26 4.40
C LEU A 54 -17.37 -5.50 3.35
N GLU A 55 -17.44 -5.94 2.09
CA GLU A 55 -16.73 -5.32 0.97
C GLU A 55 -17.71 -4.63 0.02
N ARG A 56 -17.42 -3.38 -0.31
CA ARG A 56 -18.24 -2.57 -1.21
C ARG A 56 -18.29 -3.14 -2.64
N ASP A 57 -17.16 -3.61 -3.13
CA ASP A 57 -17.01 -4.13 -4.48
C ASP A 57 -16.70 -5.64 -4.47
N THR A 58 -15.47 -6.01 -4.73
CA THR A 58 -14.96 -7.38 -4.69
C THR A 58 -13.65 -7.42 -3.91
N VAL A 59 -13.26 -8.60 -3.43
CA VAL A 59 -11.96 -8.81 -2.80
C VAL A 59 -10.84 -8.21 -3.66
N ALA A 60 -9.95 -7.44 -3.03
CA ALA A 60 -8.83 -6.76 -3.67
C ALA A 60 -9.19 -5.59 -4.61
N PHE A 61 -10.45 -5.18 -4.74
CA PHE A 61 -10.82 -4.09 -5.65
C PHE A 61 -10.08 -2.77 -5.40
N GLY A 62 -9.86 -2.40 -4.14
CA GLY A 62 -9.23 -1.14 -3.73
C GLY A 62 -7.72 -1.10 -3.93
N ALA A 63 -7.01 -0.32 -3.09
CA ALA A 63 -5.56 -0.15 -3.15
C ALA A 63 -4.79 -1.48 -3.14
N SER A 64 -5.33 -2.52 -2.51
CA SER A 64 -4.71 -3.84 -2.38
C SER A 64 -4.52 -4.57 -3.70
N GLY A 65 -5.39 -4.36 -4.69
CA GLY A 65 -5.24 -4.91 -6.05
C GLY A 65 -4.71 -3.91 -7.07
N ARG A 66 -4.31 -2.69 -6.66
CA ARG A 66 -3.97 -1.60 -7.57
C ARG A 66 -2.58 -0.99 -7.33
N ASN A 67 -1.83 -1.47 -6.36
CA ASN A 67 -0.49 -0.97 -6.02
C ASN A 67 0.62 -1.60 -6.88
N GLY A 68 1.89 -1.25 -6.63
CA GLY A 68 3.04 -1.73 -7.40
C GLY A 68 3.50 -3.16 -7.08
N GLY A 69 2.89 -3.85 -6.13
CA GLY A 69 3.34 -5.17 -5.68
C GLY A 69 4.70 -5.12 -4.98
N MET A 70 4.98 -4.03 -4.25
CA MET A 70 6.26 -3.77 -3.60
C MET A 70 6.08 -3.72 -2.08
N ALA A 71 6.65 -4.66 -1.35
CA ALA A 71 6.82 -4.63 0.09
C ALA A 71 8.17 -3.97 0.42
N THR A 72 8.14 -2.72 0.83
CA THR A 72 9.34 -1.88 0.92
C THR A 72 9.70 -1.53 2.35
N THR A 73 10.99 -1.51 2.64
CA THR A 73 11.57 -1.09 3.91
C THR A 73 11.48 0.43 4.14
N GLY A 74 11.67 0.83 5.37
CA GLY A 74 11.74 2.22 5.79
C GLY A 74 10.38 2.90 5.90
N LEU A 75 10.38 4.04 6.58
CA LEU A 75 9.20 4.87 6.82
C LEU A 75 8.82 5.67 5.56
N SER A 76 7.58 6.12 5.48
CA SER A 76 7.13 7.06 4.42
C SER A 76 7.77 8.44 4.52
N ILE A 77 8.42 8.75 5.62
CA ILE A 77 9.31 9.91 5.83
C ILE A 77 10.74 9.42 6.02
N GLY A 78 11.73 10.28 5.81
CA GLY A 78 13.12 9.92 6.07
C GLY A 78 13.35 9.54 7.54
N PHE A 79 14.22 8.55 7.81
CA PHE A 79 14.49 8.12 9.19
C PHE A 79 15.00 9.26 10.07
N ARG A 80 15.82 10.17 9.53
CA ARG A 80 16.28 11.38 10.23
C ARG A 80 15.13 12.33 10.59
N ASP A 81 14.16 12.49 9.69
CA ASP A 81 12.97 13.30 9.96
C ASP A 81 12.08 12.65 11.02
N ALA A 82 12.02 11.32 11.04
CA ALA A 82 11.32 10.57 12.08
C ALA A 82 11.98 10.76 13.46
N ILE A 83 13.31 10.70 13.53
CA ILE A 83 14.05 11.00 14.77
C ILE A 83 13.76 12.42 15.26
N ALA A 84 13.77 13.40 14.35
CA ALA A 84 13.50 14.80 14.72
C ALA A 84 12.05 15.01 15.24
N ARG A 85 11.08 14.22 14.76
CA ARG A 85 9.66 14.34 15.14
C ARG A 85 9.27 13.56 16.39
N TYR A 86 9.81 12.36 16.54
CA TYR A 86 9.32 11.37 17.53
C TYR A 86 10.41 10.95 18.53
N GLY A 87 11.64 11.44 18.37
CA GLY A 87 12.79 10.96 19.12
C GLY A 87 13.33 9.63 18.61
N PHE A 88 14.59 9.31 18.97
CA PHE A 88 15.28 8.13 18.45
C PHE A 88 14.62 6.80 18.84
N PRO A 89 14.19 6.55 20.09
CA PRO A 89 13.58 5.27 20.46
C PRO A 89 12.31 4.98 19.66
N THR A 90 11.40 5.94 19.55
CA THR A 90 10.14 5.77 18.77
C THR A 90 10.42 5.62 17.28
N ALA A 91 11.29 6.47 16.71
CA ALA A 91 11.62 6.38 15.29
C ALA A 91 12.26 5.04 14.92
N SER A 92 13.10 4.49 15.81
CA SER A 92 13.75 3.18 15.64
C SER A 92 12.73 2.04 15.69
N ALA A 93 11.86 2.04 16.70
CA ALA A 93 10.81 1.04 16.83
C ALA A 93 9.89 1.01 15.60
N LEU A 94 9.44 2.18 15.14
CA LEU A 94 8.61 2.30 13.95
C LEU A 94 9.34 1.87 12.68
N PHE A 95 10.63 2.22 12.52
CA PHE A 95 11.44 1.80 11.36
C PHE A 95 11.60 0.28 11.30
N LEU A 96 11.92 -0.36 12.43
CA LEU A 96 12.08 -1.81 12.52
C LEU A 96 10.76 -2.53 12.24
N ALA A 97 9.64 -2.00 12.75
CA ALA A 97 8.31 -2.58 12.49
C ALA A 97 7.94 -2.62 10.98
N TYR A 98 8.46 -1.70 10.15
CA TYR A 98 8.28 -1.77 8.69
C TYR A 98 9.05 -2.95 8.06
N ASN A 99 10.19 -3.33 8.63
CA ASN A 99 10.96 -4.49 8.20
C ASN A 99 10.26 -5.79 8.66
N ASP A 100 9.85 -5.85 9.93
CA ASP A 100 9.10 -6.97 10.50
C ASP A 100 7.78 -7.20 9.75
N ALA A 101 7.20 -6.13 9.20
CA ALA A 101 6.02 -6.23 8.36
C ALA A 101 6.28 -7.01 7.06
N ILE A 102 7.47 -6.91 6.47
CA ILE A 102 7.84 -7.71 5.28
C ILE A 102 8.00 -9.18 5.67
N ASP A 103 8.66 -9.46 6.80
CA ASP A 103 8.80 -10.80 7.35
C ASP A 103 7.43 -11.43 7.68
N SER A 104 6.49 -10.61 8.18
CA SER A 104 5.10 -11.03 8.40
C SER A 104 4.39 -11.44 7.11
N VAL A 105 4.61 -10.71 6.00
CA VAL A 105 4.05 -11.08 4.67
C VAL A 105 4.66 -12.40 4.20
N GLU A 106 5.99 -12.56 4.26
CA GLU A 106 6.67 -13.77 3.84
C GLU A 106 6.19 -15.00 4.62
N LYS A 107 6.13 -14.85 5.96
CA LYS A 107 5.60 -15.90 6.83
C LYS A 107 4.17 -16.27 6.46
N LEU A 108 3.31 -15.28 6.25
CA LEU A 108 1.91 -15.51 5.90
C LEU A 108 1.75 -16.21 4.53
N VAL A 109 2.58 -15.83 3.55
CA VAL A 109 2.65 -16.50 2.24
C VAL A 109 2.99 -17.98 2.41
N GLY A 110 3.99 -18.29 3.24
CA GLY A 110 4.40 -19.67 3.52
C GLY A 110 3.35 -20.45 4.32
N ASP A 111 2.85 -19.88 5.42
CA ASP A 111 1.88 -20.54 6.31
C ASP A 111 0.57 -20.89 5.59
N GLU A 112 0.11 -20.02 4.67
CA GLU A 112 -1.15 -20.19 3.94
C GLU A 112 -0.99 -20.85 2.57
N GLY A 113 0.25 -21.10 2.13
CA GLY A 113 0.55 -21.69 0.84
C GLY A 113 0.10 -20.81 -0.33
N ILE A 114 0.22 -19.48 -0.21
CA ILE A 114 -0.24 -18.53 -1.23
C ILE A 114 0.81 -18.40 -2.33
N ASP A 115 0.55 -18.97 -3.51
CA ASP A 115 1.39 -18.78 -4.70
C ASP A 115 1.17 -17.37 -5.28
N CYS A 116 2.02 -16.42 -4.87
CA CYS A 116 1.96 -15.02 -5.27
C CYS A 116 3.28 -14.45 -5.81
N ASP A 117 4.15 -15.30 -6.29
CA ASP A 117 5.47 -14.90 -6.83
C ASP A 117 6.28 -14.02 -5.84
N PHE A 118 6.20 -14.32 -4.54
CA PHE A 118 6.95 -13.58 -3.52
C PHE A 118 8.45 -13.79 -3.70
N ALA A 119 9.22 -12.69 -3.76
CA ALA A 119 10.67 -12.74 -3.90
C ALA A 119 11.38 -11.59 -3.18
N ARG A 120 12.41 -11.92 -2.37
CA ARG A 120 13.30 -10.96 -1.72
C ARG A 120 14.34 -10.44 -2.72
N THR A 121 13.97 -9.43 -3.51
CA THR A 121 14.88 -8.82 -4.51
C THR A 121 15.55 -7.55 -4.01
N GLY A 122 15.18 -7.07 -2.84
CA GLY A 122 15.63 -5.80 -2.30
C GLY A 122 14.94 -4.59 -2.94
N LYS A 123 15.15 -3.44 -2.30
CA LYS A 123 14.67 -2.13 -2.73
C LYS A 123 15.83 -1.23 -3.12
N MET A 124 15.65 -0.40 -4.13
CA MET A 124 16.61 0.59 -4.57
C MET A 124 15.97 1.99 -4.56
N THR A 125 16.58 2.94 -3.87
CA THR A 125 16.21 4.36 -3.93
C THR A 125 17.21 5.10 -4.81
N LEU A 126 16.73 5.63 -5.94
CA LEU A 126 17.52 6.26 -6.99
C LEU A 126 17.62 7.78 -6.78
N ALA A 127 18.82 8.33 -6.78
CA ALA A 127 19.06 9.76 -6.65
C ALA A 127 18.71 10.50 -7.96
N ALA A 128 17.61 11.23 -7.98
CA ALA A 128 17.16 11.98 -9.15
C ALA A 128 17.99 13.24 -9.45
N LYS A 129 18.73 13.75 -8.46
CA LYS A 129 19.64 14.90 -8.54
C LYS A 129 20.93 14.59 -7.78
N PRO A 130 22.07 15.30 -8.05
CA PRO A 130 23.32 15.07 -7.32
C PRO A 130 23.15 15.21 -5.80
N GLY A 131 22.52 16.29 -5.32
CA GLY A 131 22.28 16.51 -3.90
C GLY A 131 21.40 15.45 -3.22
N HIS A 132 20.56 14.73 -3.98
CA HIS A 132 19.80 13.61 -3.45
C HIS A 132 20.69 12.41 -3.12
N TYR A 133 21.78 12.19 -3.88
CA TYR A 133 22.75 11.15 -3.56
C TYR A 133 23.44 11.40 -2.22
N ASP A 134 23.83 12.65 -1.94
CA ASP A 134 24.38 13.04 -0.64
C ASP A 134 23.38 12.85 0.50
N GLY A 135 22.10 13.12 0.24
CA GLY A 135 21.01 12.86 1.18
C GLY A 135 20.86 11.36 1.51
N LEU A 136 20.94 10.50 0.48
CA LEU A 136 20.90 9.03 0.64
C LEU A 136 22.12 8.53 1.41
N ARG A 137 23.32 9.05 1.13
CA ARG A 137 24.56 8.70 1.86
C ARG A 137 24.45 9.03 3.35
N LYS A 138 23.96 10.22 3.69
CA LYS A 138 23.72 10.60 5.09
C LYS A 138 22.68 9.69 5.78
N SER A 139 21.68 9.22 5.03
CA SER A 139 20.70 8.26 5.55
C SER A 139 21.31 6.89 5.78
N HIS A 140 22.13 6.41 4.85
CA HIS A 140 22.91 5.18 4.99
C HIS A 140 23.81 5.21 6.24
N GLU A 141 24.60 6.28 6.42
CA GLU A 141 25.47 6.48 7.57
C GLU A 141 24.69 6.41 8.90
N VAL A 142 23.58 7.15 9.01
CA VAL A 142 22.75 7.16 10.22
C VAL A 142 22.13 5.79 10.50
N LEU A 143 21.68 5.06 9.48
CA LEU A 143 21.12 3.71 9.65
C LEU A 143 22.18 2.73 10.13
N ALA A 144 23.38 2.78 9.55
CA ALA A 144 24.50 1.93 9.95
C ALA A 144 24.97 2.23 11.39
N GLU A 145 25.24 3.51 11.70
CA GLU A 145 25.80 3.93 12.99
C GLU A 145 24.80 3.80 14.14
N ARG A 146 23.53 4.15 13.91
CA ARG A 146 22.53 4.23 14.99
C ARG A 146 21.72 2.96 15.18
N LEU A 147 21.55 2.15 14.13
CA LEU A 147 20.74 0.90 14.15
C LEU A 147 21.53 -0.35 13.80
N GLY A 148 22.80 -0.26 13.36
CA GLY A 148 23.50 -1.39 12.76
C GLY A 148 22.77 -1.95 11.52
N TYR A 149 21.99 -1.11 10.84
CA TYR A 149 21.15 -1.52 9.72
C TYR A 149 21.90 -1.46 8.40
N GLU A 150 21.94 -2.60 7.71
CA GLU A 150 22.72 -2.77 6.49
C GLU A 150 21.98 -2.20 5.26
N THR A 151 22.65 -1.30 4.56
CA THR A 151 22.28 -0.82 3.22
C THR A 151 23.56 -0.65 2.40
N HIS A 152 23.43 -0.50 1.08
CA HIS A 152 24.60 -0.34 0.19
C HIS A 152 24.45 0.91 -0.67
N MET A 153 25.53 1.70 -0.79
CA MET A 153 25.56 2.85 -1.69
C MET A 153 26.13 2.44 -3.04
N VAL A 154 25.41 2.78 -4.11
CA VAL A 154 25.82 2.56 -5.50
C VAL A 154 26.13 3.92 -6.13
N PRO A 155 27.42 4.25 -6.41
CA PRO A 155 27.78 5.51 -7.01
C PRO A 155 27.35 5.59 -8.49
N LYS A 156 27.29 6.81 -9.04
CA LYS A 156 26.86 7.05 -10.43
C LYS A 156 27.62 6.21 -11.45
N ARG A 157 28.94 6.04 -11.29
CA ARG A 157 29.79 5.24 -12.21
C ARG A 157 29.41 3.75 -12.24
N GLU A 158 28.76 3.25 -11.18
CA GLU A 158 28.38 1.85 -11.02
C GLU A 158 26.86 1.62 -11.18
N ILE A 159 26.08 2.68 -11.45
CA ILE A 159 24.62 2.61 -11.48
C ILE A 159 24.06 1.59 -12.48
N ARG A 160 24.81 1.34 -13.58
CA ARG A 160 24.43 0.37 -14.62
C ARG A 160 24.49 -1.09 -14.15
N SER A 161 25.13 -1.38 -13.02
CA SER A 161 25.05 -2.70 -12.37
C SER A 161 23.66 -2.97 -11.77
N GLU A 162 22.87 -1.93 -11.57
CA GLU A 162 21.53 -2.02 -10.96
C GLU A 162 20.41 -1.64 -11.94
N ILE A 163 20.66 -0.65 -12.82
CA ILE A 163 19.66 -0.13 -13.73
C ILE A 163 20.27 0.44 -15.00
N ALA A 164 19.76 0.07 -16.16
CA ALA A 164 20.22 0.55 -17.47
C ALA A 164 19.66 1.96 -17.79
N SER A 165 19.98 2.93 -16.93
CA SER A 165 19.57 4.32 -17.10
C SER A 165 20.67 5.28 -16.67
N ASP A 166 20.93 6.30 -17.48
CA ASP A 166 21.87 7.37 -17.18
C ASP A 166 21.24 8.55 -16.42
N ARG A 167 19.95 8.46 -16.17
CA ARG A 167 19.17 9.55 -15.56
C ARG A 167 19.52 9.82 -14.10
N TYR A 168 20.02 8.81 -13.39
CA TYR A 168 20.20 8.86 -11.94
C TYR A 168 21.65 9.10 -11.54
N HIS A 169 21.85 9.72 -10.38
CA HIS A 169 23.14 10.14 -9.84
C HIS A 169 23.73 9.16 -8.83
N GLY A 170 23.18 7.97 -8.75
CA GLY A 170 23.52 6.90 -7.82
C GLY A 170 22.29 6.36 -7.11
N ALA A 171 22.49 5.43 -6.19
CA ALA A 171 21.40 4.78 -5.45
C ALA A 171 21.83 4.38 -4.04
N MET A 172 20.84 4.15 -3.19
CA MET A 172 20.95 3.37 -1.97
C MET A 172 20.12 2.10 -2.13
N VAL A 173 20.73 0.95 -1.90
CA VAL A 173 20.12 -0.37 -1.95
C VAL A 173 19.86 -0.86 -0.54
N ASP A 174 18.65 -1.33 -0.28
CA ASP A 174 18.24 -2.02 0.92
C ASP A 174 17.87 -3.47 0.55
N PRO A 175 18.58 -4.48 1.07
CA PRO A 175 18.42 -5.87 0.65
C PRO A 175 17.10 -6.51 1.13
N LYS A 176 16.43 -5.94 2.13
CA LYS A 176 15.27 -6.56 2.80
C LYS A 176 13.95 -6.42 2.06
N GLY A 177 13.83 -5.55 1.08
CA GLY A 177 12.59 -5.36 0.31
C GLY A 177 12.17 -6.60 -0.47
N ALA A 178 10.88 -6.80 -0.68
CA ALA A 178 10.31 -7.93 -1.42
C ALA A 178 9.26 -7.48 -2.44
N GLY A 179 9.23 -8.16 -3.58
CA GLY A 179 8.19 -8.01 -4.60
C GLY A 179 7.24 -9.20 -4.61
N LEU A 180 5.98 -8.97 -4.99
CA LEU A 180 4.99 -10.03 -5.11
C LEU A 180 3.90 -9.69 -6.13
N HIS A 181 3.12 -10.68 -6.54
CA HIS A 181 1.91 -10.50 -7.33
C HIS A 181 0.73 -10.22 -6.38
N VAL A 182 0.46 -8.93 -6.16
CA VAL A 182 -0.45 -8.50 -5.08
C VAL A 182 -1.92 -8.93 -5.29
N GLY A 183 -2.36 -9.16 -6.53
CA GLY A 183 -3.68 -9.71 -6.81
C GLY A 183 -3.83 -11.15 -6.32
N LYS A 184 -2.85 -12.03 -6.66
CA LYS A 184 -2.78 -13.41 -6.15
C LYS A 184 -2.69 -13.41 -4.61
N PHE A 185 -1.84 -12.56 -4.04
CA PHE A 185 -1.67 -12.47 -2.58
C PHE A 185 -2.96 -12.06 -1.87
N THR A 186 -3.62 -10.98 -2.31
CA THR A 186 -4.82 -10.48 -1.63
C THR A 186 -5.99 -11.46 -1.76
N ARG A 187 -6.18 -12.07 -2.94
CA ARG A 187 -7.21 -13.11 -3.14
C ARG A 187 -6.91 -14.37 -2.33
N GLY A 188 -5.66 -14.84 -2.33
CA GLY A 188 -5.22 -15.96 -1.51
C GLY A 188 -5.42 -15.73 -0.02
N LEU A 189 -5.20 -14.50 0.45
CA LEU A 189 -5.49 -14.10 1.82
C LEU A 189 -7.00 -14.14 2.14
N GLY A 190 -7.85 -13.76 1.18
CA GLY A 190 -9.30 -13.89 1.30
C GLY A 190 -9.75 -15.34 1.41
N GLU A 191 -9.16 -16.24 0.60
CA GLU A 191 -9.42 -17.69 0.70
C GLU A 191 -8.93 -18.26 2.05
N ALA A 192 -7.77 -17.81 2.52
CA ALA A 192 -7.24 -18.23 3.83
C ALA A 192 -8.18 -17.80 4.97
N ALA A 193 -8.66 -16.55 4.96
CA ALA A 193 -9.63 -16.07 5.95
C ALA A 193 -10.94 -16.87 5.91
N ALA A 194 -11.47 -17.16 4.72
CA ALA A 194 -12.68 -17.96 4.54
C ALA A 194 -12.50 -19.41 5.02
N ARG A 195 -11.34 -20.05 4.75
CA ARG A 195 -11.03 -21.38 5.29
C ARG A 195 -11.01 -21.43 6.82
N GLN A 196 -10.68 -20.32 7.48
CA GLN A 196 -10.71 -20.19 8.95
C GLN A 196 -12.08 -19.81 9.49
N GLY A 197 -13.11 -19.69 8.64
CA GLY A 197 -14.49 -19.44 9.05
C GLY A 197 -14.95 -17.97 8.93
N ALA A 198 -14.12 -17.05 8.45
CA ALA A 198 -14.57 -15.70 8.17
C ALA A 198 -15.55 -15.68 6.98
N VAL A 199 -16.69 -15.02 7.14
CA VAL A 199 -17.68 -14.87 6.07
C VAL A 199 -17.44 -13.55 5.34
N ILE A 200 -17.16 -13.63 4.04
CA ILE A 200 -16.90 -12.44 3.21
C ILE A 200 -18.15 -12.12 2.40
N HIS A 201 -18.63 -10.89 2.50
CA HIS A 201 -19.76 -10.35 1.77
C HIS A 201 -19.29 -9.31 0.76
N GLU A 202 -19.25 -9.66 -0.52
CA GLU A 202 -18.98 -8.71 -1.61
C GLU A 202 -20.26 -7.95 -2.00
N LYS A 203 -20.11 -6.81 -2.70
CA LYS A 203 -21.21 -5.92 -3.08
C LYS A 203 -22.10 -5.52 -1.87
N ALA A 204 -21.44 -5.34 -0.71
CA ALA A 204 -22.07 -4.98 0.56
C ALA A 204 -21.49 -3.67 1.12
N PRO A 205 -21.66 -2.52 0.44
CA PRO A 205 -21.22 -1.23 0.95
C PRO A 205 -21.92 -0.90 2.26
N VAL A 206 -21.14 -0.57 3.30
CA VAL A 206 -21.71 -0.09 4.56
C VAL A 206 -22.19 1.34 4.35
N GLU A 207 -23.50 1.56 4.43
CA GLU A 207 -24.16 2.84 4.19
C GLU A 207 -24.45 3.61 5.48
N GLN A 208 -24.70 2.87 6.57
CA GLN A 208 -24.93 3.45 7.89
C GLN A 208 -24.22 2.65 8.96
N VAL A 209 -23.74 3.35 9.99
CA VAL A 209 -23.15 2.77 11.20
C VAL A 209 -23.81 3.43 12.40
N ARG A 210 -24.36 2.63 13.29
CA ARG A 210 -25.00 3.08 14.52
C ARG A 210 -24.35 2.39 15.72
N ARG A 211 -23.76 3.18 16.61
CA ARG A 211 -23.22 2.67 17.87
C ARG A 211 -24.36 2.25 18.80
N LEU A 212 -24.30 1.05 19.34
CA LEU A 212 -25.28 0.50 20.28
C LEU A 212 -24.85 0.63 21.75
N GLY A 213 -23.55 0.75 21.99
CA GLY A 213 -22.92 0.90 23.30
C GLY A 213 -21.54 0.27 23.35
N GLY A 214 -20.60 0.84 24.12
CA GLY A 214 -19.22 0.34 24.14
C GLY A 214 -18.62 0.28 22.75
N THR A 215 -18.15 -0.90 22.32
CA THR A 215 -17.63 -1.19 20.99
C THR A 215 -18.68 -1.80 20.03
N LYS A 216 -19.89 -2.03 20.52
CA LYS A 216 -20.98 -2.69 19.76
C LYS A 216 -21.64 -1.73 18.78
N HIS A 217 -21.77 -2.18 17.54
CA HIS A 217 -22.36 -1.41 16.44
C HIS A 217 -23.36 -2.24 15.61
N GLU A 218 -24.25 -1.50 14.97
CA GLU A 218 -25.09 -1.98 13.87
C GLU A 218 -24.58 -1.36 12.58
N LEU A 219 -24.41 -2.21 11.56
CA LEU A 219 -23.99 -1.82 10.22
C LEU A 219 -25.10 -2.16 9.24
N ALA A 220 -25.59 -1.15 8.51
CA ALA A 220 -26.60 -1.33 7.47
C ALA A 220 -25.98 -1.24 6.08
N THR A 221 -26.38 -2.17 5.22
CA THR A 221 -26.06 -2.22 3.79
C THR A 221 -27.36 -2.38 3.00
N ALA A 222 -27.34 -2.18 1.69
CA ALA A 222 -28.49 -2.49 0.82
C ALA A 222 -28.87 -3.99 0.84
N ARG A 223 -27.96 -4.88 1.29
CA ARG A 223 -28.15 -6.33 1.32
C ARG A 223 -28.70 -6.86 2.67
N GLY A 224 -28.71 -6.05 3.71
CA GLY A 224 -29.15 -6.42 5.05
C GLY A 224 -28.43 -5.63 6.14
N THR A 225 -28.80 -5.93 7.38
CA THR A 225 -28.26 -5.28 8.58
C THR A 225 -27.56 -6.32 9.46
N LEU A 226 -26.34 -6.00 9.91
CA LEU A 226 -25.51 -6.83 10.75
C LEU A 226 -25.23 -6.11 12.07
N THR A 227 -25.31 -6.80 13.20
CA THR A 227 -24.80 -6.32 14.48
C THR A 227 -23.46 -6.98 14.81
N ALA A 228 -22.54 -6.23 15.38
CA ALA A 228 -21.21 -6.74 15.76
C ALA A 228 -20.81 -6.19 17.13
N ASP A 229 -20.14 -7.02 17.95
CA ASP A 229 -19.61 -6.57 19.24
C ASP A 229 -18.41 -5.62 19.06
N GLN A 230 -17.63 -5.83 17.99
CA GLN A 230 -16.53 -4.95 17.59
C GLN A 230 -16.55 -4.71 16.08
N VAL A 231 -16.07 -3.54 15.64
CA VAL A 231 -15.98 -3.19 14.23
C VAL A 231 -14.58 -2.67 13.91
N LEU A 232 -13.93 -3.24 12.88
CA LEU A 232 -12.66 -2.75 12.33
C LEU A 232 -12.87 -2.06 10.98
N LEU A 233 -12.52 -0.79 10.87
CA LEU A 233 -12.49 -0.05 9.62
C LEU A 233 -11.12 -0.23 8.92
N ALA A 234 -11.13 -0.82 7.73
CA ALA A 234 -9.97 -1.15 6.91
C ALA A 234 -10.12 -0.64 5.45
N THR A 235 -10.71 0.54 5.26
CA THR A 235 -11.11 1.08 3.94
C THR A 235 -10.06 1.94 3.26
N SER A 236 -8.91 2.22 3.90
CA SER A 236 -7.77 2.96 3.33
C SER A 236 -8.21 4.27 2.64
N GLY A 237 -7.67 4.61 1.48
CA GLY A 237 -8.01 5.78 0.68
C GLY A 237 -9.43 5.79 0.10
N TYR A 238 -10.20 4.72 0.28
CA TYR A 238 -11.60 4.60 -0.14
C TYR A 238 -12.59 4.90 1.00
N THR A 239 -12.09 5.36 2.15
CA THR A 239 -12.92 5.76 3.29
C THR A 239 -13.89 6.88 2.89
N SER A 240 -15.19 6.63 3.10
CA SER A 240 -16.27 7.53 2.74
C SER A 240 -17.29 7.64 3.89
N ARG A 241 -18.41 8.32 3.69
CA ARG A 241 -19.54 8.22 4.65
C ARG A 241 -19.96 6.75 4.76
N PRO A 242 -20.30 6.27 5.95
CA PRO A 242 -20.57 6.99 7.22
C PRO A 242 -19.35 7.25 8.10
N PHE A 243 -18.14 6.92 7.68
CA PHE A 243 -16.91 6.98 8.49
C PHE A 243 -16.24 8.37 8.40
N ARG A 244 -17.00 9.43 8.69
CA ARG A 244 -16.56 10.82 8.49
C ARG A 244 -15.36 11.23 9.34
N TRP A 245 -15.25 10.74 10.57
CA TRP A 245 -14.12 11.08 11.45
C TRP A 245 -12.80 10.63 10.82
N GLN A 246 -12.75 9.41 10.29
CA GLN A 246 -11.58 8.85 9.61
C GLN A 246 -11.38 9.49 8.23
N GLN A 247 -12.45 9.68 7.47
CA GLN A 247 -12.43 10.24 6.12
C GLN A 247 -11.70 11.59 6.05
N VAL A 248 -11.95 12.50 6.99
CA VAL A 248 -11.37 13.85 6.98
C VAL A 248 -9.91 13.88 7.47
N ARG A 249 -9.33 12.74 7.81
CA ARG A 249 -7.94 12.55 8.24
C ARG A 249 -7.06 11.89 7.18
N ILE A 250 -7.68 11.40 6.11
CA ILE A 250 -7.01 10.76 4.98
C ILE A 250 -7.19 11.61 3.71
N ALA A 251 -6.08 11.94 3.03
CA ALA A 251 -6.13 12.48 1.68
C ALA A 251 -6.00 11.31 0.68
N PRO A 252 -7.05 11.03 -0.11
CA PRO A 252 -7.03 9.98 -1.14
C PRO A 252 -6.28 10.46 -2.37
N VAL A 253 -4.98 10.23 -2.43
CA VAL A 253 -4.12 10.71 -3.52
C VAL A 253 -4.07 9.68 -4.65
N GLY A 254 -4.44 10.11 -5.86
CA GLY A 254 -4.36 9.27 -7.06
C GLY A 254 -2.91 8.93 -7.44
N SER A 255 -2.65 7.65 -7.67
CA SER A 255 -1.43 7.11 -8.26
C SER A 255 -1.78 6.21 -9.42
N PHE A 256 -1.00 6.28 -10.51
CA PHE A 256 -1.27 5.54 -11.74
C PHE A 256 -0.10 4.63 -12.07
N ILE A 257 -0.40 3.52 -12.71
CA ILE A 257 0.57 2.51 -13.12
C ILE A 257 0.33 2.14 -14.57
N ILE A 258 1.41 1.96 -15.32
CA ILE A 258 1.41 1.30 -16.63
C ILE A 258 2.20 0.00 -16.53
N VAL A 259 1.84 -0.98 -17.37
CA VAL A 259 2.60 -2.22 -17.54
C VAL A 259 2.80 -2.46 -19.02
N THR A 260 4.04 -2.74 -19.42
CA THR A 260 4.41 -3.02 -20.82
C THR A 260 3.88 -4.39 -21.27
N GLU A 261 3.97 -4.67 -22.56
CA GLU A 261 3.98 -6.03 -23.07
C GLU A 261 5.13 -6.84 -22.46
N PRO A 262 5.13 -8.20 -22.54
CA PRO A 262 6.29 -8.99 -22.16
C PRO A 262 7.52 -8.59 -22.99
N LEU A 263 8.60 -8.22 -22.30
CA LEU A 263 9.84 -7.73 -22.93
C LEU A 263 10.85 -8.85 -23.19
N GLY A 264 10.62 -10.03 -22.61
CA GLY A 264 11.56 -11.15 -22.62
C GLY A 264 12.66 -11.01 -21.57
N LYS A 265 13.25 -12.17 -21.21
CA LYS A 265 14.22 -12.28 -20.11
C LYS A 265 15.47 -11.42 -20.35
N GLU A 266 16.00 -11.46 -21.58
CA GLU A 266 17.24 -10.76 -21.93
C GLU A 266 17.10 -9.23 -21.75
N VAL A 267 16.03 -8.64 -22.31
CA VAL A 267 15.76 -7.20 -22.17
C VAL A 267 15.58 -6.83 -20.70
N CYS A 268 14.81 -7.63 -19.96
CA CYS A 268 14.58 -7.37 -18.54
C CYS A 268 15.86 -7.47 -17.70
N ASP A 269 16.75 -8.43 -18.00
CA ASP A 269 18.05 -8.57 -17.32
C ASP A 269 19.00 -7.40 -17.65
N GLN A 270 18.94 -6.88 -18.87
CA GLN A 270 19.65 -5.66 -19.24
C GLN A 270 19.10 -4.42 -18.53
N LEU A 271 17.77 -4.28 -18.43
CA LEU A 271 17.14 -3.11 -17.80
C LEU A 271 17.40 -3.05 -16.29
N MET A 272 17.24 -4.18 -15.60
CA MET A 272 17.33 -4.29 -14.13
C MET A 272 17.94 -5.64 -13.73
N PRO A 273 19.29 -5.77 -13.77
CA PRO A 273 19.99 -7.06 -13.59
C PRO A 273 19.62 -7.78 -12.30
N ASN A 274 19.47 -7.04 -11.21
CA ASN A 274 19.17 -7.58 -9.88
C ASN A 274 17.67 -7.63 -9.58
N ARG A 275 16.79 -7.29 -10.54
CA ARG A 275 15.32 -7.32 -10.39
C ARG A 275 14.80 -6.59 -9.15
N ARG A 276 15.56 -5.63 -8.61
CA ARG A 276 15.17 -4.86 -7.43
C ARG A 276 13.94 -4.01 -7.69
N MET A 277 13.18 -3.75 -6.65
CA MET A 277 12.14 -2.73 -6.70
C MET A 277 12.79 -1.35 -6.62
N ALA A 278 12.49 -0.47 -7.55
CA ALA A 278 13.08 0.85 -7.63
C ALA A 278 12.06 1.96 -7.39
N SER A 279 12.50 3.00 -6.70
CA SER A 279 11.80 4.28 -6.63
C SER A 279 12.81 5.42 -6.70
N ASP A 280 12.44 6.55 -7.31
CA ASP A 280 13.31 7.73 -7.30
C ASP A 280 13.04 8.64 -6.09
N SER A 281 13.96 9.56 -5.83
CA SER A 281 14.00 10.42 -4.65
C SER A 281 13.19 11.72 -4.79
N LYS A 282 12.35 11.87 -5.82
CA LYS A 282 11.46 13.03 -6.00
C LYS A 282 10.25 12.96 -5.07
N ASN A 283 9.59 14.09 -4.80
CA ASN A 283 8.29 14.11 -4.12
C ASN A 283 7.20 13.44 -4.97
N LEU A 284 7.17 13.74 -6.27
CA LEU A 284 6.33 13.07 -7.26
C LEU A 284 7.15 11.96 -7.91
N LEU A 285 7.51 10.98 -7.10
CA LEU A 285 8.40 9.90 -7.46
C LEU A 285 7.84 9.00 -8.56
N TYR A 286 8.76 8.44 -9.35
CA TYR A 286 8.51 7.24 -10.14
C TYR A 286 8.94 6.01 -9.35
N TYR A 287 8.20 4.91 -9.53
CA TYR A 287 8.55 3.60 -8.99
C TYR A 287 8.34 2.55 -10.07
N PHE A 288 9.20 1.57 -10.11
CA PHE A 288 9.14 0.54 -11.14
C PHE A 288 9.84 -0.74 -10.71
N ARG A 289 9.44 -1.83 -11.35
CA ARG A 289 10.03 -3.16 -11.19
C ARG A 289 9.73 -4.03 -12.41
N ILE A 290 10.46 -5.12 -12.55
CA ILE A 290 10.10 -6.18 -13.50
C ILE A 290 9.12 -7.13 -12.81
N THR A 291 8.05 -7.50 -13.53
CA THR A 291 7.08 -8.50 -13.10
C THR A 291 7.59 -9.93 -13.39
N PRO A 292 7.06 -10.98 -12.73
CA PRO A 292 7.46 -12.35 -12.96
C PRO A 292 7.33 -12.79 -14.42
N ASP A 293 6.31 -12.32 -15.16
CA ASP A 293 6.08 -12.56 -16.58
C ASP A 293 6.84 -11.62 -17.53
N GLN A 294 7.96 -11.05 -17.05
CA GLN A 294 8.94 -10.27 -17.82
C GLN A 294 8.37 -8.98 -18.44
N ARG A 295 7.57 -8.23 -17.68
CA ARG A 295 7.08 -6.90 -18.06
C ARG A 295 7.71 -5.83 -17.18
N LEU A 296 7.83 -4.60 -17.67
CA LEU A 296 8.11 -3.46 -16.82
C LEU A 296 6.80 -2.88 -16.27
N LEU A 297 6.64 -2.92 -14.98
CA LEU A 297 5.66 -2.12 -14.24
C LEU A 297 6.27 -0.77 -13.90
N PHE A 298 5.62 0.33 -14.30
CA PHE A 298 6.10 1.69 -14.07
C PHE A 298 4.96 2.55 -13.52
N GLY A 299 5.13 3.10 -12.34
CA GLY A 299 4.13 3.89 -11.66
C GLY A 299 4.61 5.25 -11.21
N GLY A 300 3.67 6.13 -10.89
CA GLY A 300 3.95 7.46 -10.37
C GLY A 300 2.70 8.29 -10.18
N ARG A 301 2.87 9.46 -9.57
CA ARG A 301 1.80 10.45 -9.40
C ARG A 301 1.68 11.32 -10.65
N ALA A 302 1.26 10.71 -11.76
CA ALA A 302 1.10 11.41 -13.03
C ALA A 302 0.11 12.59 -12.92
N ARG A 303 -0.92 12.44 -12.08
CA ARG A 303 -1.97 13.45 -11.83
C ARG A 303 -2.56 13.26 -10.43
N PHE A 304 -2.93 14.38 -9.77
CA PHE A 304 -3.75 14.37 -8.56
C PHE A 304 -5.24 14.31 -8.95
N ALA A 305 -5.68 13.20 -9.52
CA ALA A 305 -7.04 12.99 -9.99
C ALA A 305 -7.56 11.62 -9.58
N MET A 306 -8.87 11.49 -9.49
CA MET A 306 -9.52 10.19 -9.30
C MET A 306 -9.38 9.35 -10.57
N SER A 307 -9.25 8.03 -10.42
CA SER A 307 -9.19 7.09 -11.53
C SER A 307 -10.57 6.99 -12.21
N ASN A 308 -10.59 7.19 -13.51
CA ASN A 308 -11.67 6.88 -14.43
C ASN A 308 -11.06 6.64 -15.83
N PRO A 309 -11.75 6.05 -16.81
CA PRO A 309 -11.17 5.70 -18.11
C PRO A 309 -10.43 6.85 -18.81
N GLN A 310 -11.00 8.08 -18.79
CA GLN A 310 -10.40 9.25 -19.44
C GLN A 310 -9.14 9.74 -18.69
N SER A 311 -9.18 9.73 -17.35
CA SER A 311 -8.02 10.10 -16.53
C SER A 311 -6.91 9.05 -16.63
N ASP A 312 -7.27 7.78 -16.74
CA ASP A 312 -6.33 6.66 -16.83
C ASP A 312 -5.59 6.68 -18.16
N GLU A 313 -6.28 6.90 -19.28
CA GLU A 313 -5.65 7.06 -20.60
C GLU A 313 -4.66 8.23 -20.63
N LYS A 314 -5.06 9.41 -20.14
CA LYS A 314 -4.17 10.57 -20.09
C LYS A 314 -2.96 10.35 -19.19
N SER A 315 -3.16 9.69 -18.05
CA SER A 315 -2.08 9.34 -17.11
C SER A 315 -1.15 8.29 -17.72
N GLY A 316 -1.68 7.31 -18.45
CA GLY A 316 -0.91 6.31 -19.18
C GLY A 316 0.06 6.94 -20.18
N ARG A 317 -0.41 7.91 -20.98
CA ARG A 317 0.44 8.65 -21.94
C ARG A 317 1.55 9.45 -21.24
N ILE A 318 1.25 10.06 -20.06
CA ILE A 318 2.25 10.78 -19.27
C ILE A 318 3.30 9.80 -18.71
N LEU A 319 2.87 8.67 -18.16
CA LEU A 319 3.76 7.66 -17.59
C LEU A 319 4.60 6.97 -18.65
N GLN A 320 4.06 6.71 -19.86
CA GLN A 320 4.81 6.15 -20.97
C GLN A 320 5.96 7.09 -21.40
N LYS A 321 5.70 8.40 -21.51
CA LYS A 321 6.77 9.38 -21.76
C LYS A 321 7.81 9.40 -20.64
N ALA A 322 7.37 9.30 -19.39
CA ALA A 322 8.27 9.22 -18.23
C ALA A 322 9.09 7.93 -18.24
N MET A 323 8.49 6.79 -18.55
CA MET A 323 9.15 5.50 -18.70
C MET A 323 10.25 5.57 -19.75
N VAL A 324 9.95 6.10 -20.94
CA VAL A 324 10.93 6.28 -22.02
C VAL A 324 12.05 7.24 -21.62
N SER A 325 11.77 8.26 -20.81
CA SER A 325 12.83 9.15 -20.30
C SER A 325 13.75 8.47 -19.29
N VAL A 326 13.30 7.41 -18.62
CA VAL A 326 14.13 6.59 -17.71
C VAL A 326 14.82 5.46 -18.51
N PHE A 327 14.10 4.82 -19.41
CA PHE A 327 14.54 3.70 -20.24
C PHE A 327 14.32 4.01 -21.73
N PRO A 328 15.22 4.76 -22.39
CA PRO A 328 15.09 5.09 -23.82
C PRO A 328 14.98 3.84 -24.71
N GLN A 329 15.58 2.70 -24.30
CA GLN A 329 15.50 1.42 -24.99
C GLN A 329 14.05 0.88 -25.13
N LEU A 330 13.11 1.39 -24.33
CA LEU A 330 11.69 1.01 -24.36
C LEU A 330 10.81 1.96 -25.21
N ALA A 331 11.40 2.79 -26.06
CA ALA A 331 10.65 3.75 -26.88
C ALA A 331 9.61 3.07 -27.79
N ALA A 332 9.89 1.87 -28.29
CA ALA A 332 9.00 1.07 -29.12
C ALA A 332 8.12 0.08 -28.34
N ALA A 333 8.31 -0.05 -27.03
CA ALA A 333 7.55 -1.01 -26.23
C ALA A 333 6.09 -0.59 -26.10
N ARG A 334 5.18 -1.53 -26.35
CA ARG A 334 3.74 -1.30 -26.18
C ARG A 334 3.37 -1.33 -24.70
N VAL A 335 2.47 -0.44 -24.30
CA VAL A 335 1.84 -0.46 -22.98
C VAL A 335 0.55 -1.27 -23.06
N ASP A 336 0.49 -2.39 -22.36
CA ASP A 336 -0.68 -3.27 -22.35
C ASP A 336 -1.73 -2.85 -21.33
N TYR A 337 -1.30 -2.35 -20.15
CA TYR A 337 -2.19 -1.98 -19.05
C TYR A 337 -1.93 -0.56 -18.55
N CYS A 338 -3.00 0.11 -18.15
CA CYS A 338 -2.94 1.36 -17.38
C CYS A 338 -4.13 1.43 -16.42
N TRP A 339 -3.87 1.74 -15.17
CA TRP A 339 -4.91 1.92 -14.18
C TRP A 339 -4.48 2.89 -13.08
N GLY A 340 -5.47 3.42 -12.35
CA GLY A 340 -5.26 4.25 -11.16
C GLY A 340 -5.72 3.56 -9.88
N GLY A 341 -5.17 4.03 -8.76
CA GLY A 341 -5.58 3.65 -7.41
C GLY A 341 -5.41 4.81 -6.44
N LEU A 342 -5.99 4.70 -5.26
CA LEU A 342 -5.90 5.71 -4.22
C LEU A 342 -4.89 5.32 -3.15
N VAL A 343 -3.96 6.22 -2.88
CA VAL A 343 -3.04 6.13 -1.74
C VAL A 343 -3.62 6.94 -0.58
N ASP A 344 -3.74 6.34 0.58
CA ASP A 344 -4.24 6.97 1.81
C ASP A 344 -3.13 7.75 2.51
N MET A 345 -3.05 9.04 2.23
CA MET A 345 -2.04 9.91 2.82
C MET A 345 -2.57 10.54 4.11
N SER A 346 -1.94 10.22 5.26
CA SER A 346 -2.09 10.98 6.50
C SER A 346 -1.25 12.27 6.47
N MET A 347 -1.53 13.23 7.35
CA MET A 347 -0.78 14.50 7.37
C MET A 347 0.70 14.33 7.71
N ASP A 348 1.02 13.41 8.60
CA ASP A 348 2.39 13.11 9.02
C ASP A 348 3.04 11.97 8.22
N ARG A 349 2.28 11.38 7.30
CA ARG A 349 2.66 10.21 6.47
C ARG A 349 2.95 8.94 7.29
N MET A 350 2.40 8.85 8.50
CA MET A 350 2.52 7.65 9.34
C MET A 350 1.23 6.84 9.29
N VAL A 351 1.35 5.56 9.65
CA VAL A 351 0.19 4.69 9.89
C VAL A 351 -0.54 5.18 11.13
N HIS A 352 -1.85 5.17 11.09
CA HIS A 352 -2.72 5.46 12.22
C HIS A 352 -3.67 4.30 12.47
N ALA A 353 -3.58 3.74 13.66
CA ALA A 353 -4.38 2.61 14.10
C ALA A 353 -4.77 2.80 15.56
N GLY A 354 -6.01 2.48 15.89
CA GLY A 354 -6.54 2.64 17.24
C GLY A 354 -8.04 2.46 17.30
N GLU A 355 -8.66 3.07 18.29
CA GLU A 355 -10.11 3.07 18.50
C GLU A 355 -10.61 4.52 18.61
N GLN A 356 -11.75 4.80 18.03
CA GLN A 356 -12.47 6.06 18.16
C GLN A 356 -13.97 5.81 18.28
N ASP A 357 -14.55 6.20 19.40
CA ASP A 357 -15.97 6.03 19.70
C ASP A 357 -16.46 4.57 19.57
N GLY A 358 -15.64 3.61 20.01
CA GLY A 358 -15.91 2.19 19.94
C GLY A 358 -15.60 1.55 18.58
N LEU A 359 -15.20 2.33 17.58
CA LEU A 359 -14.85 1.85 16.25
C LEU A 359 -13.32 1.72 16.11
N PHE A 360 -12.82 0.52 15.89
CA PHE A 360 -11.42 0.27 15.60
C PHE A 360 -11.08 0.66 14.15
N TYR A 361 -9.86 1.10 13.91
CA TYR A 361 -9.42 1.49 12.57
C TYR A 361 -7.92 1.26 12.37
N SER A 362 -7.51 1.02 11.11
CA SER A 362 -6.12 1.08 10.67
C SER A 362 -6.05 1.64 9.25
N LEU A 363 -5.43 2.83 9.11
CA LEU A 363 -5.43 3.67 7.90
C LEU A 363 -4.11 4.45 7.80
N GLY A 364 -3.88 5.14 6.67
CA GLY A 364 -2.78 6.11 6.54
C GLY A 364 -1.43 5.50 6.16
N TYR A 365 -1.42 4.42 5.38
CA TYR A 365 -0.20 3.70 4.98
C TYR A 365 0.75 4.50 4.10
N SER A 366 0.29 5.60 3.51
CA SER A 366 1.09 6.64 2.83
C SER A 366 2.08 6.08 1.78
N GLY A 367 1.67 5.03 1.05
CA GLY A 367 2.43 4.40 -0.02
C GLY A 367 3.21 3.14 0.39
N HIS A 368 3.17 2.73 1.66
CA HIS A 368 3.81 1.50 2.18
C HIS A 368 2.79 0.41 2.54
N GLY A 369 1.65 0.36 1.83
CA GLY A 369 0.50 -0.45 2.21
C GLY A 369 0.64 -1.95 2.01
N VAL A 370 1.55 -2.46 1.17
CA VAL A 370 1.63 -3.92 0.92
C VAL A 370 1.97 -4.67 2.20
N GLN A 371 3.11 -4.38 2.80
CA GLN A 371 3.55 -5.02 4.03
C GLN A 371 2.81 -4.48 5.26
N MET A 372 2.69 -3.13 5.35
CA MET A 372 2.12 -2.53 6.55
C MET A 372 0.63 -2.82 6.74
N ALA A 373 -0.17 -2.81 5.67
CA ALA A 373 -1.58 -3.14 5.78
C ALA A 373 -1.80 -4.61 6.22
N THR A 374 -0.98 -5.53 5.69
CA THR A 374 -1.00 -6.94 6.08
C THR A 374 -0.59 -7.11 7.54
N HIS A 375 0.51 -6.50 7.94
CA HIS A 375 1.03 -6.53 9.31
C HIS A 375 0.02 -5.93 10.30
N MET A 376 -0.50 -4.73 10.00
CA MET A 376 -1.47 -4.04 10.86
C MET A 376 -2.80 -4.80 10.99
N GLY A 377 -3.22 -5.57 9.98
CA GLY A 377 -4.36 -6.46 10.11
C GLY A 377 -4.17 -7.45 11.26
N LYS A 378 -3.00 -8.11 11.32
CA LYS A 378 -2.62 -8.99 12.44
C LYS A 378 -2.56 -8.22 13.77
N GLN A 379 -1.85 -7.08 13.79
CA GLN A 379 -1.69 -6.30 15.04
C GLN A 379 -3.03 -5.78 15.57
N MET A 380 -3.93 -5.36 14.69
CA MET A 380 -5.28 -4.95 15.11
C MET A 380 -6.11 -6.13 15.65
N ALA A 381 -5.96 -7.33 15.09
CA ALA A 381 -6.60 -8.52 15.65
C ALA A 381 -6.10 -8.82 17.06
N GLU A 382 -4.80 -8.66 17.34
CA GLU A 382 -4.24 -8.79 18.68
C GLU A 382 -4.73 -7.67 19.62
N TYR A 383 -4.69 -6.42 19.14
CA TYR A 383 -5.14 -5.25 19.90
C TYR A 383 -6.62 -5.33 20.30
N MET A 384 -7.49 -5.73 19.37
CA MET A 384 -8.92 -5.94 19.62
C MET A 384 -9.20 -7.07 20.60
N ASN A 385 -8.28 -8.02 20.75
CA ASN A 385 -8.32 -9.08 21.78
C ASN A 385 -7.64 -8.68 23.11
N GLY A 386 -7.33 -7.40 23.31
CA GLY A 386 -6.82 -6.87 24.58
C GLY A 386 -5.29 -6.82 24.70
N ALA A 387 -4.55 -7.18 23.63
CA ALA A 387 -3.09 -7.02 23.61
C ALA A 387 -2.72 -5.58 23.21
N GLU A 388 -2.79 -4.63 24.12
CA GLU A 388 -2.58 -3.20 23.86
C GLU A 388 -1.23 -2.91 23.19
N ASP A 389 -0.16 -3.60 23.60
CA ASP A 389 1.20 -3.41 23.08
C ASP A 389 1.38 -3.91 21.64
N ALA A 390 0.41 -4.66 21.09
CA ALA A 390 0.43 -5.06 19.69
C ALA A 390 0.32 -3.87 18.72
N ASN A 391 -0.19 -2.73 19.17
CA ASN A 391 -0.33 -1.53 18.33
C ASN A 391 0.64 -0.41 18.73
N PRO A 392 1.87 -0.36 18.19
CA PRO A 392 2.83 0.69 18.50
C PRO A 392 2.47 2.08 17.92
N TRP A 393 1.43 2.16 17.08
CA TRP A 393 0.93 3.42 16.49
C TRP A 393 -0.24 4.03 17.28
N ARG A 394 -0.74 3.37 18.34
CA ARG A 394 -1.93 3.80 19.09
C ARG A 394 -1.83 5.22 19.63
N ASP A 395 -0.63 5.66 20.03
CA ASP A 395 -0.39 6.96 20.63
C ASP A 395 -0.08 8.07 19.61
N LEU A 396 -0.02 7.74 18.32
CA LEU A 396 0.20 8.74 17.28
C LEU A 396 -1.09 9.51 16.99
N ALA A 397 -1.05 10.82 17.21
CA ALA A 397 -2.20 11.68 16.99
C ALA A 397 -2.66 11.70 15.54
N PHE A 398 -3.82 11.12 15.25
CA PHE A 398 -4.41 11.12 13.90
C PHE A 398 -5.06 12.48 13.62
N LYS A 399 -4.28 13.41 13.07
CA LYS A 399 -4.69 14.81 12.86
C LYS A 399 -5.64 14.95 11.69
N ARG A 400 -6.68 15.78 11.87
CA ARG A 400 -7.59 16.18 10.78
C ARG A 400 -6.83 17.02 9.76
N ILE A 401 -7.09 16.77 8.45
CA ILE A 401 -6.56 17.58 7.36
C ILE A 401 -7.34 18.90 7.31
N PRO A 402 -6.66 20.07 7.43
CA PRO A 402 -7.33 21.38 7.37
C PRO A 402 -8.10 21.55 6.07
N GLY A 403 -9.32 22.04 6.16
CA GLY A 403 -10.18 22.27 4.98
C GLY A 403 -10.73 21.01 4.32
N HIS A 404 -10.49 19.82 4.88
CA HIS A 404 -11.07 18.58 4.35
C HIS A 404 -12.48 18.36 4.91
N PHE A 405 -13.49 18.53 4.06
CA PHE A 405 -14.90 18.39 4.44
C PHE A 405 -15.61 17.19 3.76
N GLY A 406 -14.88 16.33 3.06
CA GLY A 406 -15.38 15.16 2.32
C GLY A 406 -14.67 15.03 0.98
N PRO A 407 -15.16 15.59 -0.14
CA PRO A 407 -14.43 15.58 -1.40
C PRO A 407 -13.07 16.29 -1.27
N PRO A 408 -11.97 15.69 -1.77
CA PRO A 408 -10.61 16.22 -1.57
C PRO A 408 -10.28 17.33 -2.60
N TRP A 409 -11.00 18.44 -2.56
CA TRP A 409 -10.88 19.60 -3.47
C TRP A 409 -9.49 20.24 -3.49
N PHE A 410 -8.71 20.05 -2.41
CA PHE A 410 -7.36 20.61 -2.25
C PHE A 410 -6.27 19.84 -3.02
N LEU A 411 -6.54 18.63 -3.54
CA LEU A 411 -5.55 17.80 -4.21
C LEU A 411 -4.86 18.47 -5.42
N PRO A 412 -5.55 19.21 -6.29
CA PRO A 412 -4.87 19.92 -7.39
C PRO A 412 -3.83 20.93 -6.91
N PHE A 413 -4.12 21.66 -5.82
CA PHE A 413 -3.19 22.63 -5.22
C PHE A 413 -1.99 21.95 -4.57
N ALA A 414 -2.21 20.86 -3.84
CA ALA A 414 -1.14 20.02 -3.31
C ALA A 414 -0.23 19.49 -4.44
N GLY A 415 -0.83 19.04 -5.55
CA GLY A 415 -0.10 18.60 -6.72
C GLY A 415 0.78 19.67 -7.35
N ALA A 416 0.26 20.88 -7.52
CA ALA A 416 1.02 22.02 -8.02
C ALA A 416 2.19 22.39 -7.09
N TYR A 417 1.95 22.40 -5.78
CA TYR A 417 2.98 22.66 -4.76
C TYR A 417 4.14 21.65 -4.83
N TYR A 418 3.85 20.34 -4.81
CA TYR A 418 4.90 19.32 -4.87
C TYR A 418 5.64 19.31 -6.21
N LYS A 419 4.95 19.64 -7.33
CA LYS A 419 5.61 19.79 -8.62
C LYS A 419 6.59 20.96 -8.62
N ALA A 420 6.24 22.10 -8.01
CA ALA A 420 7.15 23.22 -7.85
C ALA A 420 8.36 22.87 -6.98
N LEU A 421 8.15 22.14 -5.86
CA LEU A 421 9.24 21.67 -5.02
C LEU A 421 10.23 20.76 -5.76
N ASP A 422 9.75 19.85 -6.62
CA ASP A 422 10.63 18.95 -7.40
C ASP A 422 11.47 19.69 -8.46
N VAL A 423 11.08 20.91 -8.84
CA VAL A 423 11.89 21.78 -9.73
C VAL A 423 12.98 22.48 -8.94
N VAL A 424 12.65 23.02 -7.75
CA VAL A 424 13.55 23.84 -6.93
C VAL A 424 14.52 23.02 -6.08
N LYS A 425 14.05 21.98 -5.49
CA LYS A 425 14.85 21.03 -4.67
C LYS A 425 15.25 19.80 -5.46
#